data_113dc2194ad799a5ac0af0fce4b9e5c3
#
_entry.id   113dc2194ad799a5ac0af0fce4b9e5c3
#
_cell.length_a   1.000
_cell.length_b   1.000
_cell.length_c   1.000
_cell.angle_alpha   90.00
_cell.angle_beta   90.00
_cell.angle_gamma   90.00
#
_symmetry.space_group_name_H-M   'P 1'
#
loop_
_entity.id
_entity.type
_entity.pdbx_description
1 polymer ?
#
loop_
_entity_poly.entity_id
_entity_poly.type
_entity_poly.pdbx_seq_one_letter_code
_entity_poly.pdbx_strand_id
1 'polypeptide(L)'
;MNAAFATKVALARAIGAASRASGRGGGTTLPGRVLLRLEPGAIGRLGTRLEGGSAVVSATNGKTTTAGMIAAVLAAEGRAPVHNRAGSNMTWGVATALLEQRGREGLFEVDEAWLPKVVAELEPRLIVLGNLFRDQLDRYGEMEALADEWAKTVASREGASDLALNADDPLIADLGRDPEGRRRAGVLYFGIEDDSQALPELQHAFDAKHCRRCGHPYEYARAFVGHLGHYSCPGCGAERPAPEVAATAIELRGMDGSRVRVRTPEGEIELELPLPGLYNVYNALAAVAACLRLGVAPVRIAAALGEMRAAFGRVETIPIGAGSVSILLIKNPAGANEVLRTLKLEAGAGEEIDLWVALNDRIADGRDVSWVWDADFELLAGAVRRVVCTGTRAPEMALRLKYAGLPTDRIEVVPGIAESLDAALGKGRLFALPTYTALLELRKLLADRGLAKEFWR
;
A
#
# COMPACT_ATOMS: atom_id res chain seq x y z
N MET A 1 33.17 7.11 -10.43
CA MET A 1 33.00 5.63 -10.37
C MET A 1 34.32 4.99 -10.77
N ASN A 2 34.94 4.11 -9.94
CA ASN A 2 36.17 3.45 -10.32
C ASN A 2 35.94 2.34 -11.36
N ALA A 3 36.99 1.95 -12.13
CA ALA A 3 36.87 0.99 -13.24
C ALA A 3 36.27 -0.37 -12.80
N ALA A 4 36.69 -0.89 -11.64
CA ALA A 4 36.19 -2.17 -11.12
C ALA A 4 34.68 -2.14 -10.85
N PHE A 5 34.15 -1.06 -10.28
CA PHE A 5 32.69 -0.94 -10.06
C PHE A 5 31.95 -0.74 -11.37
N ALA A 6 32.50 0.00 -12.33
CA ALA A 6 31.91 0.17 -13.67
C ALA A 6 31.74 -1.19 -14.38
N THR A 7 32.72 -2.09 -14.26
CA THR A 7 32.64 -3.46 -14.82
C THR A 7 31.51 -4.27 -14.17
N LYS A 8 31.39 -4.21 -12.84
CA LYS A 8 30.29 -4.90 -12.13
C LYS A 8 28.91 -4.37 -12.54
N VAL A 9 28.77 -3.06 -12.70
CA VAL A 9 27.56 -2.39 -13.21
C VAL A 9 27.23 -2.84 -14.63
N ALA A 10 28.22 -2.88 -15.53
CA ALA A 10 28.04 -3.32 -16.91
C ALA A 10 27.59 -4.80 -16.99
N LEU A 11 28.21 -5.68 -16.19
CA LEU A 11 27.83 -7.09 -16.10
C LEU A 11 26.39 -7.26 -15.63
N ALA A 12 25.99 -6.59 -14.55
CA ALA A 12 24.64 -6.67 -14.01
C ALA A 12 23.59 -6.17 -15.02
N ARG A 13 23.89 -5.10 -15.78
CA ARG A 13 23.03 -4.62 -16.87
C ARG A 13 22.89 -5.61 -18.01
N ALA A 14 23.99 -6.24 -18.42
CA ALA A 14 24.00 -7.25 -19.48
C ALA A 14 23.13 -8.46 -19.10
N ILE A 15 23.24 -8.93 -17.86
CA ILE A 15 22.41 -10.03 -17.32
C ILE A 15 20.94 -9.64 -17.30
N GLY A 16 20.61 -8.40 -16.90
CA GLY A 16 19.25 -7.88 -16.94
C GLY A 16 18.68 -7.85 -18.34
N ALA A 17 19.44 -7.37 -19.31
CA ALA A 17 19.04 -7.33 -20.71
C ALA A 17 18.79 -8.74 -21.28
N ALA A 18 19.68 -9.69 -20.99
CA ALA A 18 19.53 -11.10 -21.39
C ALA A 18 18.28 -11.76 -20.77
N SER A 19 18.00 -11.46 -19.49
CA SER A 19 16.79 -11.97 -18.81
C SER A 19 15.51 -11.47 -19.46
N ARG A 20 15.44 -10.19 -19.79
CA ARG A 20 14.28 -9.60 -20.51
C ARG A 20 14.11 -10.22 -21.90
N ALA A 21 15.20 -10.35 -22.64
CA ALA A 21 15.18 -10.95 -23.99
C ALA A 21 14.74 -12.42 -24.01
N SER A 22 15.00 -13.17 -22.93
CA SER A 22 14.58 -14.58 -22.79
C SER A 22 13.14 -14.77 -22.33
N GLY A 23 12.39 -13.70 -22.03
CA GLY A 23 11.01 -13.78 -21.52
C GLY A 23 10.87 -14.41 -20.13
N ARG A 24 11.98 -14.69 -19.45
CA ARG A 24 12.01 -15.31 -18.12
C ARG A 24 11.92 -14.28 -16.99
N GLY A 25 10.78 -13.57 -16.91
CA GLY A 25 10.47 -12.59 -15.86
C GLY A 25 10.73 -11.14 -16.27
N GLY A 26 10.14 -10.18 -15.55
CA GLY A 26 10.14 -8.74 -15.86
C GLY A 26 11.50 -8.03 -15.68
N GLY A 27 12.56 -8.74 -15.29
CA GLY A 27 13.90 -8.14 -15.12
C GLY A 27 14.02 -7.12 -13.97
N THR A 28 13.00 -6.98 -13.14
CA THR A 28 12.92 -5.94 -12.10
C THR A 28 13.78 -6.19 -10.86
N THR A 29 14.26 -7.42 -10.68
CA THR A 29 15.00 -7.81 -9.45
C THR A 29 16.34 -8.49 -9.74
N LEU A 30 16.46 -9.25 -10.84
CA LEU A 30 17.65 -10.03 -11.14
C LEU A 30 18.93 -9.18 -11.30
N PRO A 31 18.90 -8.03 -12.04
CA PRO A 31 20.08 -7.19 -12.17
C PRO A 31 20.59 -6.68 -10.82
N GLY A 32 19.69 -6.24 -9.95
CA GLY A 32 20.02 -5.77 -8.61
C GLY A 32 20.57 -6.88 -7.71
N ARG A 33 20.00 -8.10 -7.79
CA ARG A 33 20.54 -9.27 -7.05
C ARG A 33 21.98 -9.57 -7.46
N VAL A 34 22.29 -9.58 -8.75
CA VAL A 34 23.63 -9.82 -9.26
C VAL A 34 24.56 -8.70 -8.78
N LEU A 35 24.15 -7.44 -8.94
CA LEU A 35 24.96 -6.32 -8.52
C LEU A 35 25.29 -6.35 -7.02
N LEU A 36 24.30 -6.59 -6.16
CA LEU A 36 24.47 -6.64 -4.70
C LEU A 36 25.33 -7.81 -4.23
N ARG A 37 25.38 -8.93 -4.98
CA ARG A 37 26.32 -10.02 -4.70
C ARG A 37 27.77 -9.65 -5.03
N LEU A 38 27.98 -8.86 -6.07
CA LEU A 38 29.32 -8.43 -6.50
C LEU A 38 29.80 -7.20 -5.72
N GLU A 39 28.90 -6.38 -5.24
CA GLU A 39 29.14 -5.12 -4.52
C GLU A 39 28.01 -4.88 -3.53
N PRO A 40 28.12 -5.33 -2.26
CA PRO A 40 27.08 -5.18 -1.26
C PRO A 40 26.63 -3.72 -1.00
N GLY A 41 27.56 -2.75 -1.05
CA GLY A 41 27.28 -1.30 -0.90
C GLY A 41 26.88 -0.59 -2.21
N ALA A 42 26.37 -1.32 -3.21
CA ALA A 42 26.05 -0.74 -4.52
C ALA A 42 24.92 0.29 -4.46
N ILE A 43 23.96 0.15 -3.55
CA ILE A 43 22.86 1.11 -3.39
C ILE A 43 23.42 2.48 -3.02
N GLY A 44 24.25 2.58 -1.97
CA GLY A 44 24.87 3.84 -1.56
C GLY A 44 25.72 4.44 -2.66
N ARG A 45 26.58 3.62 -3.31
CA ARG A 45 27.46 4.09 -4.40
C ARG A 45 26.70 4.58 -5.63
N LEU A 46 25.57 3.98 -5.97
CA LEU A 46 24.72 4.45 -7.05
C LEU A 46 23.84 5.63 -6.61
N GLY A 47 23.46 5.68 -5.35
CA GLY A 47 22.68 6.75 -4.74
C GLY A 47 23.37 8.11 -4.76
N THR A 48 24.71 8.14 -4.67
CA THR A 48 25.48 9.41 -4.71
C THR A 48 25.28 10.25 -5.97
N ARG A 49 24.74 9.69 -7.04
CA ARG A 49 24.43 10.42 -8.28
C ARG A 49 23.08 11.15 -8.24
N LEU A 50 22.26 10.89 -7.21
CA LEU A 50 20.97 11.55 -7.02
C LEU A 50 21.21 12.92 -6.37
N GLU A 51 21.62 13.91 -7.16
CA GLU A 51 21.96 15.27 -6.70
C GLU A 51 20.83 15.95 -5.92
N GLY A 52 19.58 15.64 -6.27
CA GLY A 52 18.37 16.11 -5.56
C GLY A 52 18.00 15.26 -4.34
N GLY A 53 18.83 14.26 -3.99
CA GLY A 53 18.56 13.34 -2.90
C GLY A 53 17.52 12.27 -3.24
N SER A 54 17.09 11.54 -2.20
CA SER A 54 16.07 10.50 -2.35
C SER A 54 14.99 10.59 -1.28
N ALA A 55 13.82 10.04 -1.58
CA ALA A 55 12.74 9.77 -0.66
C ALA A 55 12.48 8.26 -0.58
N VAL A 56 12.13 7.78 0.61
CA VAL A 56 11.76 6.38 0.86
C VAL A 56 10.34 6.34 1.41
N VAL A 57 9.52 5.42 0.90
CA VAL A 57 8.13 5.19 1.34
C VAL A 57 8.00 3.78 1.87
N SER A 58 7.52 3.63 3.10
CA SER A 58 7.20 2.33 3.69
C SER A 58 5.86 2.36 4.44
N ALA A 59 5.16 1.24 4.42
CA ALA A 59 3.91 0.99 5.13
C ALA A 59 3.51 -0.48 4.93
N THR A 60 2.70 -1.06 5.77
CA THR A 60 2.13 -2.39 5.49
C THR A 60 1.18 -2.33 4.31
N ASN A 61 0.27 -1.38 4.29
CA ASN A 61 -0.67 -1.16 3.20
C ASN A 61 -0.44 0.21 2.53
N GLY A 62 -0.63 0.26 1.20
CA GLY A 62 -0.61 1.51 0.45
C GLY A 62 0.74 1.97 -0.11
N LYS A 63 1.87 1.32 0.23
CA LYS A 63 3.24 1.69 -0.25
C LYS A 63 3.31 2.05 -1.74
N THR A 64 2.88 1.13 -2.59
CA THR A 64 2.95 1.28 -4.06
C THR A 64 2.07 2.42 -4.55
N THR A 65 0.88 2.56 -3.98
CA THR A 65 -0.06 3.64 -4.35
C THR A 65 0.50 4.99 -3.94
N THR A 66 0.97 5.13 -2.70
CA THR A 66 1.60 6.36 -2.19
C THR A 66 2.82 6.75 -3.02
N ALA A 67 3.74 5.81 -3.27
CA ALA A 67 4.91 6.07 -4.10
C ALA A 67 4.52 6.42 -5.54
N GLY A 68 3.49 5.78 -6.10
CA GLY A 68 2.93 6.12 -7.40
C GLY A 68 2.35 7.53 -7.46
N MET A 69 1.62 7.95 -6.41
CA MET A 69 1.09 9.31 -6.26
C MET A 69 2.22 10.36 -6.22
N ILE A 70 3.23 10.14 -5.37
CA ILE A 70 4.39 11.03 -5.29
C ILE A 70 5.12 11.10 -6.65
N ALA A 71 5.33 9.96 -7.31
CA ALA A 71 5.98 9.90 -8.62
C ALA A 71 5.20 10.66 -9.69
N ALA A 72 3.86 10.57 -9.69
CA ALA A 72 2.99 11.29 -10.62
C ALA A 72 3.08 12.81 -10.40
N VAL A 73 3.02 13.26 -9.15
CA VAL A 73 3.17 14.69 -8.80
C VAL A 73 4.55 15.21 -9.23
N LEU A 74 5.63 14.50 -8.92
CA LEU A 74 6.99 14.91 -9.32
C LEU A 74 7.16 14.90 -10.86
N ALA A 75 6.55 13.94 -11.55
CA ALA A 75 6.58 13.90 -13.02
C ALA A 75 5.83 15.09 -13.64
N ALA A 76 4.68 15.50 -13.08
CA ALA A 76 3.94 16.69 -13.49
C ALA A 76 4.76 17.99 -13.32
N GLU A 77 5.70 18.00 -12.35
CA GLU A 77 6.66 19.08 -12.14
C GLU A 77 7.93 18.97 -13.01
N GLY A 78 7.99 18.01 -13.96
CA GLY A 78 9.17 17.76 -14.79
C GLY A 78 10.33 17.09 -14.02
N ARG A 79 10.07 16.57 -12.83
CA ARG A 79 11.05 15.97 -11.89
C ARG A 79 10.90 14.46 -11.78
N ALA A 80 10.72 13.75 -12.89
CA ALA A 80 10.51 12.30 -12.88
C ALA A 80 11.63 11.55 -12.09
N PRO A 81 11.31 10.89 -10.96
CA PRO A 81 12.33 10.26 -10.12
C PRO A 81 12.79 8.91 -10.66
N VAL A 82 14.00 8.49 -10.24
CA VAL A 82 14.40 7.08 -10.28
C VAL A 82 13.51 6.31 -9.31
N HIS A 83 12.74 5.34 -9.80
CA HIS A 83 11.70 4.69 -9.01
C HIS A 83 11.61 3.18 -9.26
N ASN A 84 11.56 2.38 -8.19
CA ASN A 84 11.38 0.93 -8.25
C ASN A 84 9.90 0.56 -8.40
N ARG A 85 9.43 0.52 -9.63
CA ARG A 85 8.02 0.18 -9.97
C ARG A 85 7.74 -1.33 -9.78
N ALA A 86 6.47 -1.70 -9.92
CA ALA A 86 6.00 -3.09 -9.98
C ALA A 86 6.25 -3.93 -8.71
N GLY A 87 6.17 -3.32 -7.51
CA GLY A 87 6.23 -4.04 -6.23
C GLY A 87 7.58 -4.67 -5.91
N SER A 88 8.66 -4.28 -6.60
CA SER A 88 10.02 -4.75 -6.26
C SER A 88 10.63 -3.91 -5.13
N ASN A 89 10.06 -4.03 -3.93
CA ASN A 89 10.27 -3.18 -2.76
C ASN A 89 11.41 -3.63 -1.81
N MET A 90 12.20 -4.62 -2.22
CA MET A 90 13.39 -5.05 -1.47
C MET A 90 14.66 -4.41 -2.02
N THR A 91 15.79 -4.56 -1.33
CA THR A 91 17.08 -3.96 -1.72
C THR A 91 17.48 -4.20 -3.17
N TRP A 92 17.22 -5.39 -3.72
CA TRP A 92 17.53 -5.69 -5.12
C TRP A 92 16.64 -4.94 -6.12
N GLY A 93 15.41 -4.59 -5.76
CA GLY A 93 14.53 -3.72 -6.57
C GLY A 93 15.07 -2.29 -6.60
N VAL A 94 15.44 -1.75 -5.44
CA VAL A 94 16.08 -0.44 -5.31
C VAL A 94 17.39 -0.41 -6.13
N ALA A 95 18.25 -1.43 -5.98
CA ALA A 95 19.49 -1.55 -6.73
C ALA A 95 19.24 -1.63 -8.25
N THR A 96 18.20 -2.37 -8.70
CA THR A 96 17.84 -2.44 -10.13
C THR A 96 17.39 -1.08 -10.66
N ALA A 97 16.51 -0.37 -9.94
CA ALA A 97 16.06 0.95 -10.34
C ALA A 97 17.25 1.94 -10.47
N LEU A 98 18.12 1.97 -9.47
CA LEU A 98 19.35 2.76 -9.50
C LEU A 98 20.29 2.34 -10.64
N LEU A 99 20.36 1.06 -10.98
CA LEU A 99 21.21 0.54 -12.04
C LEU A 99 20.71 0.93 -13.45
N GLU A 100 19.41 0.84 -13.66
CA GLU A 100 18.81 0.93 -15.01
C GLU A 100 18.29 2.32 -15.37
N GLN A 101 17.83 3.09 -14.38
CA GLN A 101 17.26 4.41 -14.60
C GLN A 101 18.27 5.53 -14.36
N ARG A 102 17.99 6.69 -14.95
CA ARG A 102 18.72 7.94 -14.72
C ARG A 102 17.76 9.00 -14.26
N GLY A 103 18.17 9.79 -13.28
CA GLY A 103 17.40 10.91 -12.71
C GLY A 103 18.24 11.62 -11.67
N ARG A 104 17.81 12.83 -11.32
CA ARG A 104 18.46 13.63 -10.28
C ARG A 104 17.90 13.36 -8.89
N GLU A 105 16.70 12.79 -8.81
CA GLU A 105 16.01 12.45 -7.57
C GLU A 105 15.64 10.97 -7.55
N GLY A 106 15.60 10.37 -6.37
CA GLY A 106 15.15 9.01 -6.14
C GLY A 106 13.86 8.95 -5.33
N LEU A 107 12.98 8.02 -5.68
CA LEU A 107 11.78 7.69 -4.91
C LEU A 107 11.69 6.17 -4.80
N PHE A 108 11.82 5.62 -3.61
CA PHE A 108 11.87 4.19 -3.42
C PHE A 108 10.78 3.70 -2.49
N GLU A 109 9.95 2.80 -3.00
CA GLU A 109 9.09 1.95 -2.20
C GLU A 109 9.95 0.90 -1.53
N VAL A 110 9.84 0.75 -0.19
CA VAL A 110 10.65 -0.19 0.58
C VAL A 110 9.75 -1.02 1.50
N ASP A 111 9.95 -2.32 1.46
CA ASP A 111 9.30 -3.28 2.35
C ASP A 111 9.75 -3.06 3.80
N GLU A 112 8.89 -3.32 4.75
CA GLU A 112 9.04 -3.00 6.17
C GLU A 112 10.35 -3.52 6.77
N ALA A 113 10.68 -4.77 6.50
CA ALA A 113 11.89 -5.40 7.03
C ALA A 113 13.19 -4.90 6.37
N TRP A 114 13.08 -4.31 5.17
CA TRP A 114 14.23 -3.80 4.42
C TRP A 114 14.50 -2.31 4.62
N LEU A 115 13.57 -1.59 5.28
CA LEU A 115 13.67 -0.16 5.52
C LEU A 115 14.99 0.23 6.22
N PRO A 116 15.41 -0.39 7.33
CA PRO A 116 16.65 -0.01 8.02
C PRO A 116 17.87 -0.08 7.10
N LYS A 117 17.97 -1.15 6.33
CA LYS A 117 19.11 -1.35 5.42
C LYS A 117 19.13 -0.35 4.27
N VAL A 118 17.98 -0.09 3.65
CA VAL A 118 17.90 0.87 2.53
C VAL A 118 18.17 2.29 3.01
N VAL A 119 17.62 2.68 4.17
CA VAL A 119 17.87 4.00 4.76
C VAL A 119 19.34 4.20 5.11
N ALA A 120 20.01 3.18 5.68
CA ALA A 120 21.43 3.24 6.01
C ALA A 120 22.34 3.41 4.78
N GLU A 121 21.97 2.79 3.64
CA GLU A 121 22.77 2.87 2.41
C GLU A 121 22.45 4.12 1.57
N LEU A 122 21.19 4.53 1.49
CA LEU A 122 20.71 5.64 0.63
C LEU A 122 20.79 7.00 1.30
N GLU A 123 20.75 7.04 2.62
CA GLU A 123 20.70 8.28 3.41
C GLU A 123 19.64 9.26 2.86
N PRO A 124 18.35 8.85 2.79
CA PRO A 124 17.32 9.63 2.14
C PRO A 124 17.11 10.98 2.84
N ARG A 125 16.75 12.03 2.07
CA ARG A 125 16.35 13.33 2.63
C ARG A 125 14.92 13.33 3.20
N LEU A 126 14.08 12.34 2.81
CA LEU A 126 12.71 12.21 3.26
C LEU A 126 12.36 10.73 3.48
N ILE A 127 11.75 10.45 4.63
CA ILE A 127 11.19 9.13 4.97
C ILE A 127 9.69 9.31 5.20
N VAL A 128 8.89 8.56 4.44
CA VAL A 128 7.42 8.56 4.51
C VAL A 128 6.96 7.24 5.10
N LEU A 129 6.28 7.27 6.24
CA LEU A 129 5.79 6.06 6.92
C LEU A 129 4.27 6.14 7.09
N GLY A 130 3.57 5.19 6.46
CA GLY A 130 2.11 5.20 6.36
C GLY A 130 1.41 4.48 7.51
N ASN A 131 1.65 3.21 7.68
CA ASN A 131 0.98 2.38 8.68
C ASN A 131 1.75 1.08 8.94
N LEU A 132 1.49 0.48 10.12
CA LEU A 132 1.94 -0.85 10.48
C LEU A 132 0.73 -1.70 10.89
N PHE A 133 0.36 -2.68 10.08
CA PHE A 133 -0.67 -3.67 10.35
C PHE A 133 -0.07 -5.08 10.42
N ARG A 134 -0.78 -6.02 11.04
CA ARG A 134 -0.45 -7.44 10.91
C ARG A 134 -0.49 -7.85 9.44
N ASP A 135 0.62 -8.35 8.93
CA ASP A 135 0.75 -8.88 7.58
C ASP A 135 1.81 -9.98 7.59
N GLN A 136 1.41 -11.20 7.23
CA GLN A 136 2.31 -12.34 7.12
C GLN A 136 3.23 -12.51 8.35
N LEU A 137 2.64 -12.69 9.54
CA LEU A 137 3.37 -12.85 10.82
C LEU A 137 4.44 -13.95 10.77
N ASP A 138 4.25 -14.96 9.91
CA ASP A 138 5.22 -16.01 9.63
C ASP A 138 6.51 -15.50 8.98
N ARG A 139 6.51 -14.28 8.39
CA ARG A 139 7.69 -13.68 7.73
C ARG A 139 8.38 -12.58 8.53
N TYR A 140 7.64 -11.76 9.26
CA TYR A 140 8.15 -10.51 9.82
C TYR A 140 8.12 -10.44 11.35
N GLY A 141 7.49 -11.40 12.01
CA GLY A 141 7.33 -11.37 13.47
C GLY A 141 6.29 -10.33 13.92
N GLU A 142 6.43 -9.85 15.15
CA GLU A 142 5.49 -8.92 15.75
C GLU A 142 5.70 -7.48 15.24
N MET A 143 4.62 -6.71 15.10
CA MET A 143 4.64 -5.32 14.63
C MET A 143 5.47 -4.40 15.51
N GLU A 144 5.46 -4.65 16.83
CA GLU A 144 6.22 -3.88 17.81
C GLU A 144 7.73 -3.99 17.54
N ALA A 145 8.21 -5.18 17.15
CA ALA A 145 9.62 -5.38 16.80
C ALA A 145 10.01 -4.59 15.53
N LEU A 146 9.12 -4.55 14.53
CA LEU A 146 9.31 -3.70 13.35
C LEU A 146 9.31 -2.22 13.72
N ALA A 147 8.38 -1.79 14.57
CA ALA A 147 8.32 -0.41 15.05
C ALA A 147 9.59 -0.02 15.82
N ASP A 148 10.18 -0.93 16.58
CA ASP A 148 11.45 -0.71 17.30
C ASP A 148 12.64 -0.54 16.33
N GLU A 149 12.72 -1.37 15.31
CA GLU A 149 13.75 -1.22 14.26
C GLU A 149 13.58 0.08 13.46
N TRP A 150 12.34 0.48 13.19
CA TRP A 150 12.05 1.75 12.54
C TRP A 150 12.40 2.95 13.42
N ALA A 151 12.17 2.85 14.75
CA ALA A 151 12.57 3.89 15.70
C ALA A 151 14.07 4.12 15.71
N LYS A 152 14.88 3.05 15.74
CA LYS A 152 16.34 3.11 15.63
C LYS A 152 16.76 3.74 14.30
N THR A 153 16.09 3.35 13.21
CA THR A 153 16.35 3.88 11.87
C THR A 153 16.07 5.37 11.78
N VAL A 154 14.92 5.83 12.27
CA VAL A 154 14.56 7.25 12.31
C VAL A 154 15.52 8.05 13.21
N ALA A 155 15.84 7.52 14.39
CA ALA A 155 16.80 8.17 15.30
C ALA A 155 18.20 8.34 14.67
N SER A 156 18.66 7.36 13.89
CA SER A 156 19.96 7.44 13.18
C SER A 156 20.00 8.54 12.11
N ARG A 157 18.84 9.06 11.69
CA ARG A 157 18.70 10.10 10.66
C ARG A 157 18.22 11.43 11.20
N GLU A 158 18.19 11.61 12.52
CA GLU A 158 17.71 12.84 13.14
C GLU A 158 18.51 14.05 12.65
N GLY A 159 17.80 15.11 12.23
CA GLY A 159 18.36 16.31 11.66
C GLY A 159 18.91 16.18 10.22
N ALA A 160 18.97 14.96 9.65
CA ALA A 160 19.44 14.72 8.30
C ALA A 160 18.34 14.30 7.31
N SER A 161 17.21 13.81 7.82
CA SER A 161 16.06 13.43 7.02
C SER A 161 14.79 14.09 7.57
N ASP A 162 13.94 14.62 6.68
CA ASP A 162 12.56 14.95 7.00
C ASP A 162 11.73 13.68 7.16
N LEU A 163 10.66 13.75 7.96
CA LEU A 163 9.73 12.66 8.20
C LEU A 163 8.32 13.09 7.84
N ALA A 164 7.61 12.28 7.05
CA ALA A 164 6.16 12.39 6.85
C ALA A 164 5.49 11.17 7.49
N LEU A 165 4.77 11.36 8.59
CA LEU A 165 4.28 10.29 9.45
C LEU A 165 2.77 10.33 9.61
N ASN A 166 2.13 9.17 9.62
CA ASN A 166 0.71 9.06 9.93
C ASN A 166 0.46 9.31 11.42
N ALA A 167 -0.29 10.37 11.72
CA ALA A 167 -0.69 10.72 13.08
C ALA A 167 -1.66 9.71 13.70
N ASP A 168 -2.46 9.05 12.86
CA ASP A 168 -3.55 8.16 13.27
C ASP A 168 -3.07 6.75 13.64
N ASP A 169 -1.83 6.40 13.27
CA ASP A 169 -1.19 5.14 13.67
C ASP A 169 -0.29 5.36 14.88
N PRO A 170 -0.62 4.79 16.08
CA PRO A 170 0.18 4.99 17.28
C PRO A 170 1.65 4.58 17.15
N LEU A 171 1.91 3.50 16.38
CA LEU A 171 3.27 2.99 16.17
C LEU A 171 4.09 3.92 15.28
N ILE A 172 3.46 4.49 14.26
CA ILE A 172 4.10 5.43 13.33
C ILE A 172 4.24 6.82 13.95
N ALA A 173 3.20 7.32 14.60
CA ALA A 173 3.23 8.65 15.18
C ALA A 173 4.29 8.79 16.28
N ASP A 174 4.50 7.72 17.07
CA ASP A 174 5.53 7.69 18.11
C ASP A 174 6.96 7.82 17.57
N LEU A 175 7.22 7.41 16.33
CA LEU A 175 8.53 7.57 15.67
C LEU A 175 8.94 9.03 15.48
N GLY A 176 7.98 9.93 15.42
CA GLY A 176 8.20 11.38 15.33
C GLY A 176 8.55 12.04 16.66
N ARG A 177 8.75 11.26 17.73
CA ARG A 177 9.14 11.74 19.05
C ARG A 177 10.45 11.11 19.50
N ASP A 178 11.22 11.86 20.29
CA ASP A 178 12.42 11.33 20.95
C ASP A 178 12.05 10.45 22.19
N PRO A 179 13.02 9.80 22.83
CA PRO A 179 12.75 9.00 24.03
C PRO A 179 12.11 9.78 25.17
N GLU A 180 12.35 11.10 25.26
CA GLU A 180 11.75 11.99 26.24
C GLU A 180 10.34 12.46 25.85
N GLY A 181 9.83 12.04 24.70
CA GLY A 181 8.49 12.37 24.18
C GLY A 181 8.40 13.69 23.44
N ARG A 182 9.52 14.41 23.24
CA ARG A 182 9.55 15.68 22.49
C ARG A 182 9.49 15.38 20.97
N ARG A 183 8.78 16.23 20.27
CA ARG A 183 8.71 16.14 18.80
C ARG A 183 10.09 16.34 18.17
N ARG A 184 10.50 15.42 17.29
CA ARG A 184 11.73 15.54 16.48
C ARG A 184 11.59 16.68 15.46
N ALA A 185 12.74 17.28 15.10
CA ALA A 185 12.78 18.24 14.01
C ALA A 185 12.43 17.56 12.65
N GLY A 186 11.91 18.34 11.71
CA GLY A 186 11.61 17.86 10.35
C GLY A 186 10.40 16.94 10.23
N VAL A 187 9.64 16.70 11.30
CA VAL A 187 8.41 15.86 11.24
C VAL A 187 7.26 16.66 10.66
N LEU A 188 6.50 16.05 9.75
CA LEU A 188 5.21 16.50 9.26
C LEU A 188 4.21 15.38 9.46
N TYR A 189 3.17 15.59 10.27
CA TYR A 189 2.13 14.60 10.49
C TYR A 189 0.98 14.78 9.51
N PHE A 190 0.43 13.64 9.05
CA PHE A 190 -0.80 13.59 8.26
C PHE A 190 -1.83 12.68 8.93
N GLY A 191 -3.13 12.95 8.71
CA GLY A 191 -4.21 12.16 9.30
C GLY A 191 -5.60 12.67 8.94
N ILE A 192 -6.63 12.03 9.50
CA ILE A 192 -8.04 12.35 9.24
C ILE A 192 -8.62 13.11 10.44
N GLU A 193 -9.36 14.20 10.13
CA GLU A 193 -10.10 15.05 11.09
C GLU A 193 -11.62 15.02 10.81
N ASP A 194 -12.08 14.20 9.87
CA ASP A 194 -13.49 14.06 9.54
C ASP A 194 -14.14 12.91 10.33
N ASP A 195 -14.79 13.24 11.42
CA ASP A 195 -15.49 12.29 12.31
C ASP A 195 -16.61 11.49 11.60
N SER A 196 -17.12 11.97 10.46
CA SER A 196 -18.15 11.27 9.69
C SER A 196 -17.67 9.92 9.13
N GLN A 197 -16.35 9.75 9.03
CA GLN A 197 -15.70 8.52 8.56
C GLN A 197 -15.40 7.52 9.67
N ALA A 198 -15.68 7.88 10.93
CA ALA A 198 -15.40 7.01 12.06
C ALA A 198 -16.20 5.69 11.97
N LEU A 199 -15.53 4.61 12.36
CA LEU A 199 -16.16 3.31 12.51
C LEU A 199 -17.16 3.35 13.68
N PRO A 200 -18.33 2.72 13.54
CA PRO A 200 -19.31 2.64 14.63
C PRO A 200 -18.77 1.82 15.81
N GLU A 201 -17.95 0.82 15.54
CA GLU A 201 -17.32 -0.07 16.50
C GLU A 201 -15.90 -0.41 16.07
N LEU A 202 -15.04 -0.84 17.01
CA LEU A 202 -13.69 -1.29 16.70
C LEU A 202 -13.75 -2.60 15.90
N GLN A 203 -13.01 -2.68 14.82
CA GLN A 203 -12.94 -3.88 13.97
C GLN A 203 -12.21 -5.03 14.67
N HIS A 204 -12.48 -6.27 14.27
CA HIS A 204 -11.70 -7.43 14.75
C HIS A 204 -10.20 -7.31 14.43
N ALA A 205 -9.87 -6.67 13.29
CA ALA A 205 -8.51 -6.35 12.86
C ALA A 205 -7.89 -5.15 13.59
N PHE A 206 -8.10 -5.04 14.89
CA PHE A 206 -7.57 -3.96 15.71
C PHE A 206 -6.21 -4.38 16.31
N ASP A 207 -5.11 -3.87 15.76
CA ASP A 207 -3.77 -4.38 16.05
C ASP A 207 -3.04 -3.59 17.15
N ALA A 208 -2.96 -2.26 17.08
CA ALA A 208 -2.23 -1.43 18.04
C ALA A 208 -3.06 -1.21 19.33
N LYS A 209 -3.06 -2.20 20.22
CA LYS A 209 -3.85 -2.18 21.47
C LYS A 209 -3.13 -1.51 22.64
N HIS A 210 -1.81 -1.56 22.68
CA HIS A 210 -1.02 -1.15 23.83
C HIS A 210 0.00 -0.07 23.46
N CYS A 211 0.20 0.85 24.40
CA CYS A 211 1.17 1.92 24.27
C CYS A 211 2.60 1.36 24.26
N ARG A 212 3.33 1.62 23.17
CA ARG A 212 4.71 1.18 23.00
C ARG A 212 5.65 1.73 24.09
N ARG A 213 5.32 2.86 24.73
CA ARG A 213 6.15 3.50 25.76
C ARG A 213 5.98 2.88 27.14
N CYS A 214 4.75 2.55 27.54
CA CYS A 214 4.45 2.12 28.91
C CYS A 214 3.65 0.82 29.01
N GLY A 215 3.24 0.21 27.89
CA GLY A 215 2.48 -1.03 27.86
C GLY A 215 1.00 -0.90 28.25
N HIS A 216 0.53 0.29 28.64
CA HIS A 216 -0.88 0.50 28.99
C HIS A 216 -1.78 0.42 27.74
N PRO A 217 -3.01 -0.13 27.84
CA PRO A 217 -3.96 -0.08 26.73
C PRO A 217 -4.24 1.35 26.27
N TYR A 218 -4.33 1.55 24.93
CA TYR A 218 -4.81 2.81 24.39
C TYR A 218 -6.32 2.94 24.52
N GLU A 219 -6.79 4.17 24.73
CA GLU A 219 -8.17 4.56 24.58
C GLU A 219 -8.37 5.26 23.21
N TYR A 220 -9.38 4.84 22.47
CA TYR A 220 -9.70 5.37 21.16
C TYR A 220 -10.99 6.16 21.18
N ALA A 221 -10.91 7.46 20.93
CA ALA A 221 -12.09 8.31 20.77
C ALA A 221 -12.75 8.08 19.40
N ARG A 222 -11.96 7.77 18.38
CA ARG A 222 -12.39 7.47 17.00
C ARG A 222 -11.44 6.45 16.39
N ALA A 223 -11.97 5.55 15.56
CA ALA A 223 -11.19 4.68 14.69
C ALA A 223 -11.73 4.82 13.26
N PHE A 224 -10.86 4.80 12.25
CA PHE A 224 -11.22 4.99 10.84
C PHE A 224 -10.94 3.75 10.00
N VAL A 225 -9.76 3.14 10.15
CA VAL A 225 -9.30 1.95 9.42
C VAL A 225 -8.49 1.08 10.38
N GLY A 226 -9.02 -0.06 10.81
CA GLY A 226 -8.39 -0.87 11.83
C GLY A 226 -8.11 -0.05 13.10
N HIS A 227 -6.83 0.06 13.48
CA HIS A 227 -6.38 0.85 14.63
C HIS A 227 -5.98 2.30 14.29
N LEU A 228 -6.12 2.71 13.04
CA LEU A 228 -5.87 4.11 12.68
C LEU A 228 -6.98 5.00 13.24
N GLY A 229 -6.62 5.99 14.03
CA GLY A 229 -7.65 6.85 14.64
C GLY A 229 -7.13 7.85 15.66
N HIS A 230 -8.04 8.40 16.44
CA HIS A 230 -7.77 9.33 17.52
C HIS A 230 -7.62 8.55 18.83
N TYR A 231 -6.41 8.42 19.30
CA TYR A 231 -6.04 7.64 20.48
C TYR A 231 -5.34 8.46 21.55
N SER A 232 -5.41 7.98 22.78
CA SER A 232 -4.64 8.46 23.93
C SER A 232 -4.21 7.29 24.83
N CYS A 233 -3.13 7.48 25.54
CA CYS A 233 -2.65 6.52 26.55
C CYS A 233 -2.87 7.09 27.96
N PRO A 234 -3.81 6.58 28.76
CA PRO A 234 -4.05 7.08 30.11
C PRO A 234 -2.88 6.78 31.06
N GLY A 235 -2.00 5.83 30.73
CA GLY A 235 -0.85 5.47 31.56
C GLY A 235 0.31 6.46 31.51
N CYS A 236 0.65 7.01 30.35
CA CYS A 236 1.79 7.92 30.19
C CYS A 236 1.45 9.25 29.53
N GLY A 237 0.18 9.51 29.18
CA GLY A 237 -0.26 10.74 28.53
C GLY A 237 0.17 10.86 27.05
N ALA A 238 0.70 9.80 26.44
CA ALA A 238 0.98 9.81 25.01
C ALA A 238 -0.35 9.90 24.24
N GLU A 239 -0.43 10.83 23.29
CA GLU A 239 -1.64 11.06 22.51
C GLU A 239 -1.32 11.23 21.05
N ARG A 240 -2.34 11.06 20.19
CA ARG A 240 -2.27 11.34 18.78
C ARG A 240 -1.81 12.78 18.53
N PRO A 241 -0.71 13.00 17.77
CA PRO A 241 -0.32 14.35 17.40
C PRO A 241 -1.33 14.97 16.43
N ALA A 242 -1.55 16.29 16.56
CA ALA A 242 -2.36 17.01 15.59
C ALA A 242 -1.67 16.99 14.21
N PRO A 243 -2.37 16.54 13.14
CA PRO A 243 -1.79 16.51 11.80
C PRO A 243 -1.77 17.90 11.18
N GLU A 244 -0.66 18.27 10.53
CA GLU A 244 -0.57 19.47 9.73
C GLU A 244 -1.18 19.29 8.34
N VAL A 245 -1.13 18.05 7.81
CA VAL A 245 -1.82 17.67 6.59
C VAL A 245 -3.03 16.83 6.98
N ALA A 246 -4.20 17.45 6.99
CA ALA A 246 -5.41 16.86 7.56
C ALA A 246 -6.57 16.81 6.57
N ALA A 247 -7.16 15.64 6.38
CA ALA A 247 -8.45 15.53 5.68
C ALA A 247 -9.57 16.01 6.61
N THR A 248 -10.17 17.15 6.28
CA THR A 248 -11.21 17.82 7.12
C THR A 248 -12.63 17.54 6.65
N ALA A 249 -12.81 17.07 5.41
CA ALA A 249 -14.08 16.57 4.89
C ALA A 249 -13.81 15.53 3.81
N ILE A 250 -14.53 14.40 3.86
CA ILE A 250 -14.34 13.26 2.97
C ILE A 250 -15.69 12.79 2.44
N GLU A 251 -15.85 12.77 1.13
CA GLU A 251 -16.98 12.16 0.44
C GLU A 251 -16.49 10.92 -0.30
N LEU A 252 -16.84 9.72 0.19
CA LEU A 252 -16.55 8.45 -0.47
C LEU A 252 -17.67 8.15 -1.47
N ARG A 253 -17.33 7.87 -2.74
CA ARG A 253 -18.25 7.63 -3.86
C ARG A 253 -18.17 6.21 -4.41
N GLY A 254 -18.11 5.23 -3.51
CA GLY A 254 -17.96 3.82 -3.90
C GLY A 254 -16.74 3.62 -4.79
N MET A 255 -16.94 2.99 -5.96
CA MET A 255 -15.87 2.74 -6.94
C MET A 255 -15.47 3.96 -7.78
N ASP A 256 -16.22 5.06 -7.72
CA ASP A 256 -15.94 6.28 -8.49
C ASP A 256 -14.87 7.16 -7.83
N GLY A 257 -14.36 6.74 -6.67
CA GLY A 257 -13.29 7.44 -5.97
C GLY A 257 -13.78 8.26 -4.77
N SER A 258 -13.13 9.38 -4.50
CA SER A 258 -13.47 10.24 -3.36
C SER A 258 -13.13 11.71 -3.61
N ARG A 259 -13.90 12.61 -2.98
CA ARG A 259 -13.58 14.03 -2.85
C ARG A 259 -13.11 14.29 -1.44
N VAL A 260 -11.99 15.00 -1.29
CA VAL A 260 -11.37 15.23 0.01
C VAL A 260 -10.92 16.68 0.13
N ARG A 261 -11.38 17.35 1.17
CA ARG A 261 -10.84 18.65 1.57
C ARG A 261 -9.65 18.44 2.49
N VAL A 262 -8.50 18.99 2.13
CA VAL A 262 -7.26 18.81 2.88
C VAL A 262 -6.71 20.15 3.34
N ARG A 263 -6.57 20.32 4.64
CA ARG A 263 -5.81 21.40 5.25
C ARG A 263 -4.32 21.07 5.17
N THR A 264 -3.51 22.03 4.77
CA THR A 264 -2.05 21.95 4.73
C THR A 264 -1.43 23.16 5.44
N PRO A 265 -0.14 23.16 5.78
CA PRO A 265 0.54 24.34 6.32
C PRO A 265 0.50 25.57 5.40
N GLU A 266 0.31 25.37 4.08
CA GLU A 266 0.30 26.43 3.06
C GLU A 266 -1.12 26.83 2.63
N GLY A 267 -2.17 26.27 3.25
CA GLY A 267 -3.56 26.55 2.94
C GLY A 267 -4.39 25.30 2.69
N GLU A 268 -5.63 25.49 2.29
CA GLU A 268 -6.59 24.42 2.06
C GLU A 268 -6.66 24.05 0.56
N ILE A 269 -6.75 22.77 0.25
CA ILE A 269 -6.93 22.24 -1.11
C ILE A 269 -8.06 21.24 -1.17
N GLU A 270 -8.66 21.10 -2.34
CA GLU A 270 -9.64 20.06 -2.65
C GLU A 270 -9.00 19.02 -3.57
N LEU A 271 -9.09 17.74 -3.18
CA LEU A 271 -8.61 16.60 -3.97
C LEU A 271 -9.80 15.84 -4.56
N GLU A 272 -9.81 15.68 -5.87
CA GLU A 272 -10.64 14.70 -6.57
C GLU A 272 -9.77 13.46 -6.80
N LEU A 273 -9.99 12.41 -6.00
CA LEU A 273 -9.21 11.18 -6.08
C LEU A 273 -9.98 10.13 -6.90
N PRO A 274 -9.51 9.73 -8.07
CA PRO A 274 -10.15 8.68 -8.86
C PRO A 274 -9.81 7.27 -8.34
N LEU A 275 -9.66 7.15 -7.03
CA LEU A 275 -9.31 5.93 -6.32
C LEU A 275 -10.28 5.73 -5.14
N PRO A 276 -10.98 4.58 -5.07
CA PRO A 276 -11.98 4.32 -4.06
C PRO A 276 -11.39 4.00 -2.69
N GLY A 277 -12.22 4.24 -1.65
CA GLY A 277 -11.97 3.80 -0.29
C GLY A 277 -11.10 4.73 0.55
N LEU A 278 -11.35 4.69 1.86
CA LEU A 278 -10.70 5.58 2.84
C LEU A 278 -9.18 5.34 2.93
N TYR A 279 -8.73 4.10 2.66
CA TYR A 279 -7.29 3.79 2.62
C TYR A 279 -6.55 4.58 1.52
N ASN A 280 -7.20 4.93 0.40
CA ASN A 280 -6.60 5.76 -0.64
C ASN A 280 -6.58 7.25 -0.24
N VAL A 281 -7.49 7.68 0.63
CA VAL A 281 -7.38 9.01 1.26
C VAL A 281 -6.10 9.09 2.10
N TYR A 282 -5.82 8.08 2.95
CA TYR A 282 -4.54 8.01 3.68
C TYR A 282 -3.32 8.01 2.77
N ASN A 283 -3.35 7.24 1.67
CA ASN A 283 -2.28 7.23 0.68
C ASN A 283 -2.06 8.62 0.05
N ALA A 284 -3.15 9.34 -0.24
CA ALA A 284 -3.09 10.69 -0.78
C ALA A 284 -2.56 11.70 0.25
N LEU A 285 -2.99 11.62 1.52
CA LEU A 285 -2.45 12.48 2.59
C LEU A 285 -0.95 12.28 2.77
N ALA A 286 -0.48 11.03 2.76
CA ALA A 286 0.95 10.71 2.79
C ALA A 286 1.70 11.30 1.59
N ALA A 287 1.10 11.21 0.39
CA ALA A 287 1.68 11.79 -0.82
C ALA A 287 1.69 13.33 -0.78
N VAL A 288 0.63 13.97 -0.28
CA VAL A 288 0.58 15.43 -0.06
C VAL A 288 1.70 15.85 0.89
N ALA A 289 1.78 15.21 2.07
CA ALA A 289 2.82 15.52 3.07
C ALA A 289 4.24 15.35 2.48
N ALA A 290 4.47 14.28 1.73
CA ALA A 290 5.75 14.04 1.07
C ALA A 290 6.07 15.11 0.01
N CYS A 291 5.11 15.45 -0.86
CA CYS A 291 5.31 16.40 -1.95
C CYS A 291 5.52 17.84 -1.41
N LEU A 292 4.86 18.24 -0.31
CA LEU A 292 5.13 19.48 0.38
C LEU A 292 6.60 19.54 0.87
N ARG A 293 7.09 18.46 1.51
CA ARG A 293 8.51 18.35 1.91
C ARG A 293 9.48 18.35 0.73
N LEU A 294 9.02 17.90 -0.44
CA LEU A 294 9.78 17.94 -1.69
C LEU A 294 9.66 19.29 -2.42
N GLY A 295 8.97 20.29 -1.85
CA GLY A 295 8.86 21.65 -2.34
C GLY A 295 7.85 21.82 -3.48
N VAL A 296 6.80 20.98 -3.55
CA VAL A 296 5.71 21.13 -4.53
C VAL A 296 4.54 21.86 -3.89
N ALA A 297 4.04 22.90 -4.55
CA ALA A 297 2.92 23.70 -4.05
C ALA A 297 1.61 22.90 -3.96
N PRO A 298 0.76 23.11 -2.93
CA PRO A 298 -0.47 22.32 -2.70
C PRO A 298 -1.39 22.22 -3.91
N VAL A 299 -1.61 23.33 -4.62
CA VAL A 299 -2.48 23.36 -5.81
C VAL A 299 -1.96 22.48 -6.95
N ARG A 300 -0.65 22.37 -7.11
CA ARG A 300 -0.02 21.51 -8.12
C ARG A 300 -0.13 20.03 -7.73
N ILE A 301 -0.03 19.73 -6.43
CA ILE A 301 -0.25 18.37 -5.90
C ILE A 301 -1.69 17.95 -6.18
N ALA A 302 -2.67 18.80 -5.86
CA ALA A 302 -4.09 18.51 -6.10
C ALA A 302 -4.40 18.24 -7.57
N ALA A 303 -3.90 19.07 -8.47
CA ALA A 303 -4.09 18.89 -9.92
C ALA A 303 -3.52 17.56 -10.40
N ALA A 304 -2.29 17.22 -10.01
CA ALA A 304 -1.63 15.98 -10.45
C ALA A 304 -2.30 14.72 -9.88
N LEU A 305 -2.80 14.76 -8.64
CA LEU A 305 -3.53 13.63 -8.04
C LEU A 305 -4.90 13.41 -8.68
N GLY A 306 -5.59 14.49 -9.10
CA GLY A 306 -6.86 14.40 -9.81
C GLY A 306 -6.77 13.77 -11.19
N GLU A 307 -5.62 13.89 -11.87
CA GLU A 307 -5.36 13.30 -13.18
C GLU A 307 -4.87 11.83 -13.11
N MET A 308 -4.65 11.31 -11.91
CA MET A 308 -4.15 9.94 -11.76
C MET A 308 -5.16 8.91 -12.27
N ARG A 309 -4.63 7.86 -12.87
CA ARG A 309 -5.37 6.63 -13.14
C ARG A 309 -4.96 5.56 -12.13
N ALA A 310 -5.90 4.68 -11.77
CA ALA A 310 -5.60 3.57 -10.88
C ALA A 310 -4.32 2.81 -11.32
N ALA A 311 -3.36 2.68 -10.42
CA ALA A 311 -2.14 1.92 -10.68
C ALA A 311 -2.48 0.42 -10.78
N PHE A 312 -1.79 -0.28 -11.68
CA PHE A 312 -1.96 -1.69 -11.99
C PHE A 312 -2.36 -2.57 -10.80
N GLY A 313 -3.50 -3.27 -10.94
CA GLY A 313 -3.91 -4.39 -10.07
C GLY A 313 -4.46 -4.03 -8.70
N ARG A 314 -4.64 -2.76 -8.36
CA ARG A 314 -5.12 -2.37 -7.02
C ARG A 314 -6.52 -1.77 -6.97
N VAL A 315 -7.03 -1.24 -8.06
CA VAL A 315 -8.44 -0.97 -8.37
C VAL A 315 -8.50 -0.80 -9.89
N GLU A 316 -8.72 -1.87 -10.61
CA GLU A 316 -8.76 -1.83 -12.07
C GLU A 316 -10.07 -2.44 -12.53
N THR A 317 -10.80 -1.73 -13.37
CA THR A 317 -12.01 -2.24 -14.02
C THR A 317 -11.70 -2.56 -15.48
N ILE A 318 -11.86 -3.82 -15.86
CA ILE A 318 -11.57 -4.36 -17.19
C ILE A 318 -12.90 -4.74 -17.84
N PRO A 319 -13.27 -4.15 -18.99
CA PRO A 319 -14.44 -4.57 -19.75
C PRO A 319 -14.29 -6.01 -20.27
N ILE A 320 -15.31 -6.85 -20.09
CA ILE A 320 -15.33 -8.23 -20.59
C ILE A 320 -16.70 -8.54 -21.18
N GLY A 321 -16.77 -8.71 -22.50
CA GLY A 321 -18.04 -8.95 -23.19
C GLY A 321 -19.05 -7.83 -22.94
N ALA A 322 -20.21 -8.15 -22.38
CA ALA A 322 -21.26 -7.19 -22.02
C ALA A 322 -21.16 -6.71 -20.55
N GLY A 323 -20.17 -7.17 -19.81
CA GLY A 323 -19.94 -6.82 -18.40
C GLY A 323 -18.55 -6.26 -18.15
N SER A 324 -18.12 -6.27 -16.89
CA SER A 324 -16.77 -5.85 -16.49
C SER A 324 -16.31 -6.62 -15.24
N VAL A 325 -15.00 -6.66 -15.04
CA VAL A 325 -14.37 -7.18 -13.81
C VAL A 325 -13.63 -6.04 -13.13
N SER A 326 -14.00 -5.73 -11.89
CA SER A 326 -13.31 -4.79 -11.02
C SER A 326 -12.44 -5.58 -10.03
N ILE A 327 -11.12 -5.40 -10.11
CA ILE A 327 -10.15 -6.17 -9.32
C ILE A 327 -9.73 -5.37 -8.09
N LEU A 328 -9.93 -5.94 -6.89
CA LEU A 328 -9.58 -5.34 -5.61
C LEU A 328 -8.75 -6.35 -4.79
N LEU A 329 -7.45 -6.10 -4.67
CA LEU A 329 -6.54 -6.98 -3.93
C LEU A 329 -6.89 -7.03 -2.44
N ILE A 330 -7.01 -8.24 -1.89
CA ILE A 330 -7.08 -8.50 -0.44
C ILE A 330 -5.88 -9.33 0.00
N LYS A 331 -5.20 -8.95 1.08
CA LYS A 331 -4.00 -9.68 1.55
C LYS A 331 -3.85 -9.76 3.07
N ASN A 332 -4.58 -8.95 3.81
CA ASN A 332 -4.62 -8.90 5.27
C ASN A 332 -5.97 -8.35 5.74
N PRO A 333 -6.32 -8.48 7.04
CA PRO A 333 -7.64 -8.08 7.54
C PRO A 333 -7.97 -6.61 7.29
N ALA A 334 -7.05 -5.69 7.61
CA ALA A 334 -7.29 -4.25 7.47
C ALA A 334 -7.54 -3.86 6.00
N GLY A 335 -6.75 -4.38 5.06
CA GLY A 335 -6.95 -4.15 3.63
C GLY A 335 -8.25 -4.76 3.12
N ALA A 336 -8.60 -5.97 3.57
CA ALA A 336 -9.86 -6.62 3.22
C ALA A 336 -11.07 -5.81 3.72
N ASN A 337 -11.05 -5.36 4.97
CA ASN A 337 -12.15 -4.58 5.56
C ASN A 337 -12.44 -3.29 4.78
N GLU A 338 -11.42 -2.61 4.30
CA GLU A 338 -11.59 -1.41 3.49
C GLU A 338 -12.17 -1.70 2.09
N VAL A 339 -11.78 -2.84 1.48
CA VAL A 339 -12.42 -3.32 0.25
C VAL A 339 -13.88 -3.65 0.50
N LEU A 340 -14.19 -4.37 1.59
CA LEU A 340 -15.57 -4.74 1.95
C LEU A 340 -16.45 -3.50 2.23
N ARG A 341 -15.90 -2.47 2.92
CA ARG A 341 -16.60 -1.17 3.11
C ARG A 341 -16.88 -0.47 1.79
N THR A 342 -15.91 -0.45 0.88
CA THR A 342 -16.09 0.14 -0.46
C THR A 342 -17.18 -0.58 -1.25
N LEU A 343 -17.21 -1.93 -1.22
CA LEU A 343 -18.23 -2.72 -1.88
C LEU A 343 -19.62 -2.55 -1.25
N LYS A 344 -19.69 -2.36 0.07
CA LYS A 344 -20.94 -2.05 0.75
C LYS A 344 -21.51 -0.70 0.30
N LEU A 345 -20.66 0.31 0.10
CA LEU A 345 -21.06 1.61 -0.45
C LEU A 345 -21.54 1.47 -1.90
N GLU A 346 -20.84 0.67 -2.71
CA GLU A 346 -21.18 0.42 -4.12
C GLU A 346 -22.51 -0.33 -4.27
N ALA A 347 -22.78 -1.30 -3.41
CA ALA A 347 -24.04 -2.04 -3.40
C ALA A 347 -25.25 -1.15 -3.07
N GLY A 348 -25.04 0.01 -2.42
CA GLY A 348 -26.10 0.97 -2.12
C GLY A 348 -27.28 0.39 -1.36
N ALA A 349 -28.41 1.08 -1.39
CA ALA A 349 -29.63 0.61 -0.76
C ALA A 349 -30.43 -0.28 -1.75
N GLY A 350 -30.12 -1.59 -1.75
CA GLY A 350 -30.96 -2.60 -2.43
C GLY A 350 -30.39 -3.17 -3.74
N GLU A 351 -29.19 -2.81 -4.16
CA GLU A 351 -28.50 -3.47 -5.26
C GLU A 351 -27.61 -4.61 -4.75
N GLU A 352 -27.75 -5.80 -5.34
CA GLU A 352 -26.91 -6.96 -5.04
C GLU A 352 -25.72 -7.01 -6.01
N ILE A 353 -24.53 -7.40 -5.47
CA ILE A 353 -23.28 -7.51 -6.23
C ILE A 353 -22.89 -8.96 -6.48
N ASP A 354 -22.18 -9.21 -7.57
CA ASP A 354 -21.55 -10.50 -7.87
C ASP A 354 -20.08 -10.46 -7.44
N LEU A 355 -19.65 -11.50 -6.73
CA LEU A 355 -18.26 -11.62 -6.24
C LEU A 355 -17.55 -12.82 -6.86
N TRP A 356 -16.26 -12.65 -7.07
CA TRP A 356 -15.29 -13.71 -7.32
C TRP A 356 -14.16 -13.55 -6.29
N VAL A 357 -13.96 -14.53 -5.42
CA VAL A 357 -12.99 -14.45 -4.34
C VAL A 357 -11.97 -15.56 -4.50
N ALA A 358 -10.70 -15.18 -4.63
CA ALA A 358 -9.60 -16.14 -4.83
C ALA A 358 -8.63 -16.09 -3.64
N LEU A 359 -8.57 -17.16 -2.87
CA LEU A 359 -7.70 -17.32 -1.72
C LEU A 359 -6.59 -18.32 -2.01
N ASN A 360 -5.34 -17.84 -2.09
CA ASN A 360 -4.14 -18.67 -2.20
C ASN A 360 -3.32 -18.59 -0.91
N ASP A 361 -2.52 -19.66 -0.64
CA ASP A 361 -1.60 -19.80 0.49
C ASP A 361 -0.14 -19.99 0.04
N ARG A 362 0.24 -19.39 -1.09
CA ARG A 362 1.61 -19.48 -1.59
C ARG A 362 2.54 -18.58 -0.76
N ILE A 363 3.85 -18.77 -0.87
CA ILE A 363 4.87 -18.02 -0.11
C ILE A 363 4.66 -16.49 -0.21
N ALA A 364 4.24 -15.99 -1.37
CA ALA A 364 4.03 -14.55 -1.55
C ALA A 364 2.69 -14.04 -1.00
N ASP A 365 1.72 -14.94 -0.71
CA ASP A 365 0.43 -14.59 -0.08
C ASP A 365 0.51 -14.68 1.46
N GLY A 366 1.52 -15.38 1.99
CA GLY A 366 1.53 -15.91 3.35
C GLY A 366 0.86 -17.29 3.41
N ARG A 367 1.45 -18.20 4.17
CA ARG A 367 0.90 -19.56 4.30
C ARG A 367 -0.27 -19.65 5.27
N ASP A 368 -0.29 -18.76 6.23
CA ASP A 368 -1.39 -18.64 7.19
C ASP A 368 -2.53 -17.84 6.56
N VAL A 369 -3.64 -18.51 6.30
CA VAL A 369 -4.86 -17.88 5.77
C VAL A 369 -5.88 -17.59 6.87
N SER A 370 -5.55 -17.80 8.15
CA SER A 370 -6.47 -17.56 9.27
C SER A 370 -6.91 -16.09 9.36
N TRP A 371 -6.14 -15.18 8.78
CA TRP A 371 -6.46 -13.75 8.73
C TRP A 371 -7.85 -13.46 8.12
N VAL A 372 -8.41 -14.35 7.28
CA VAL A 372 -9.75 -14.16 6.72
C VAL A 372 -10.85 -14.16 7.79
N TRP A 373 -10.57 -14.76 8.97
CA TRP A 373 -11.50 -14.77 10.10
C TRP A 373 -11.52 -13.45 10.88
N ASP A 374 -10.47 -12.63 10.74
CA ASP A 374 -10.39 -11.29 11.30
C ASP A 374 -10.93 -10.20 10.33
N ALA A 375 -11.28 -10.57 9.10
CA ALA A 375 -11.88 -9.66 8.12
C ALA A 375 -13.42 -9.70 8.21
N ASP A 376 -14.06 -8.53 8.18
CA ASP A 376 -15.49 -8.31 8.45
C ASP A 376 -16.37 -8.60 7.21
N PHE A 377 -16.33 -9.82 6.67
CA PHE A 377 -17.16 -10.24 5.52
C PHE A 377 -18.65 -10.15 5.79
N GLU A 378 -19.08 -10.09 7.04
CA GLU A 378 -20.43 -9.83 7.52
C GLU A 378 -21.03 -8.53 6.94
N LEU A 379 -20.19 -7.55 6.62
CA LEU A 379 -20.60 -6.29 5.98
C LEU A 379 -21.34 -6.50 4.67
N LEU A 380 -21.09 -7.61 3.97
CA LEU A 380 -21.67 -7.93 2.67
C LEU A 380 -22.78 -8.97 2.73
N ALA A 381 -23.14 -9.50 3.90
CA ALA A 381 -24.08 -10.62 4.04
C ALA A 381 -25.43 -10.42 3.31
N GLY A 382 -25.97 -9.21 3.30
CA GLY A 382 -27.22 -8.87 2.62
C GLY A 382 -27.08 -8.27 1.21
N ALA A 383 -25.83 -8.09 0.73
CA ALA A 383 -25.54 -7.37 -0.51
C ALA A 383 -25.01 -8.27 -1.64
N VAL A 384 -24.74 -9.55 -1.37
CA VAL A 384 -24.17 -10.47 -2.35
C VAL A 384 -25.24 -11.33 -2.99
N ARG A 385 -25.40 -11.22 -4.31
CA ARG A 385 -26.28 -12.07 -5.11
C ARG A 385 -25.68 -13.47 -5.30
N ARG A 386 -24.40 -13.54 -5.64
CA ARG A 386 -23.65 -14.76 -5.91
C ARG A 386 -22.16 -14.54 -5.64
N VAL A 387 -21.50 -15.56 -5.13
CA VAL A 387 -20.04 -15.58 -4.98
C VAL A 387 -19.46 -16.86 -5.52
N VAL A 388 -18.38 -16.75 -6.31
CA VAL A 388 -17.58 -17.88 -6.76
C VAL A 388 -16.24 -17.83 -6.00
N CYS A 389 -15.98 -18.87 -5.20
CA CYS A 389 -14.75 -19.06 -4.44
C CYS A 389 -13.76 -19.92 -5.24
N THR A 390 -12.52 -19.50 -5.32
CA THR A 390 -11.46 -20.17 -6.08
C THR A 390 -10.10 -20.05 -5.40
N GLY A 391 -9.06 -20.65 -6.01
CA GLY A 391 -7.70 -20.67 -5.48
C GLY A 391 -7.39 -21.91 -4.66
N THR A 392 -6.18 -21.98 -4.10
CA THR A 392 -5.69 -23.15 -3.35
C THR A 392 -6.48 -23.42 -2.07
N ARG A 393 -7.13 -22.37 -1.51
CA ARG A 393 -7.91 -22.40 -0.26
C ARG A 393 -9.38 -21.98 -0.48
N ALA A 394 -9.92 -22.31 -1.66
CA ALA A 394 -11.32 -22.00 -2.00
C ALA A 394 -12.35 -22.54 -1.00
N PRO A 395 -12.25 -23.80 -0.48
CA PRO A 395 -13.18 -24.31 0.51
C PRO A 395 -13.18 -23.53 1.83
N GLU A 396 -12.01 -23.11 2.30
CA GLU A 396 -11.89 -22.30 3.52
C GLU A 396 -12.53 -20.92 3.34
N MET A 397 -12.38 -20.32 2.16
CA MET A 397 -13.04 -19.04 1.86
C MET A 397 -14.56 -19.21 1.80
N ALA A 398 -15.06 -20.26 1.16
CA ALA A 398 -16.48 -20.56 1.12
C ALA A 398 -17.05 -20.81 2.53
N LEU A 399 -16.29 -21.51 3.39
CA LEU A 399 -16.65 -21.71 4.79
C LEU A 399 -16.72 -20.37 5.54
N ARG A 400 -15.73 -19.49 5.36
CA ARG A 400 -15.72 -18.15 5.98
C ARG A 400 -16.94 -17.33 5.58
N LEU A 401 -17.29 -17.32 4.29
CA LEU A 401 -18.46 -16.58 3.78
C LEU A 401 -19.77 -17.14 4.31
N LYS A 402 -19.90 -18.45 4.44
CA LYS A 402 -21.04 -19.07 5.10
C LYS A 402 -21.21 -18.56 6.53
N TYR A 403 -20.12 -18.52 7.32
CA TYR A 403 -20.15 -18.02 8.69
C TYR A 403 -20.33 -16.50 8.77
N ALA A 404 -20.04 -15.76 7.70
CA ALA A 404 -20.38 -14.35 7.56
C ALA A 404 -21.87 -14.11 7.27
N GLY A 405 -22.68 -15.17 7.17
CA GLY A 405 -24.12 -15.06 6.95
C GLY A 405 -24.56 -15.08 5.49
N LEU A 406 -23.68 -15.43 4.54
CA LEU A 406 -24.10 -15.63 3.15
C LEU A 406 -24.84 -16.96 3.01
N PRO A 407 -26.01 -16.99 2.33
CA PRO A 407 -26.74 -18.22 2.02
C PRO A 407 -25.87 -19.19 1.22
N THR A 408 -25.87 -20.47 1.59
CA THR A 408 -25.00 -21.49 0.97
C THR A 408 -25.32 -21.78 -0.49
N ASP A 409 -26.55 -21.54 -0.91
CA ASP A 409 -27.00 -21.65 -2.31
C ASP A 409 -26.47 -20.49 -3.20
N ARG A 410 -25.94 -19.43 -2.59
CA ARG A 410 -25.26 -18.31 -3.27
C ARG A 410 -23.74 -18.48 -3.35
N ILE A 411 -23.17 -19.52 -2.71
CA ILE A 411 -21.75 -19.77 -2.65
C ILE A 411 -21.40 -20.97 -3.54
N GLU A 412 -20.58 -20.74 -4.55
CA GLU A 412 -20.07 -21.76 -5.45
C GLU A 412 -18.55 -21.91 -5.28
N VAL A 413 -18.04 -23.14 -5.30
CA VAL A 413 -16.61 -23.45 -5.21
C VAL A 413 -16.13 -24.03 -6.53
N VAL A 414 -15.26 -23.29 -7.23
CA VAL A 414 -14.67 -23.71 -8.51
C VAL A 414 -13.14 -23.53 -8.41
N PRO A 415 -12.36 -24.62 -8.28
CA PRO A 415 -10.93 -24.53 -7.95
C PRO A 415 -10.05 -23.83 -9.00
N GLY A 416 -10.36 -23.96 -10.29
CA GLY A 416 -9.58 -23.40 -11.39
C GLY A 416 -9.84 -21.90 -11.60
N ILE A 417 -8.78 -21.10 -11.75
CA ILE A 417 -8.91 -19.63 -11.97
C ILE A 417 -9.68 -19.32 -13.27
N ALA A 418 -9.40 -20.04 -14.36
CA ALA A 418 -10.06 -19.80 -15.64
C ALA A 418 -11.53 -20.21 -15.61
N GLU A 419 -11.81 -21.42 -15.16
CA GLU A 419 -13.16 -21.98 -15.04
C GLU A 419 -14.02 -21.18 -14.06
N SER A 420 -13.44 -20.78 -12.94
CA SER A 420 -14.14 -19.98 -11.93
C SER A 420 -14.48 -18.57 -12.42
N LEU A 421 -13.58 -17.94 -13.19
CA LEU A 421 -13.86 -16.64 -13.80
C LEU A 421 -15.01 -16.77 -14.81
N ASP A 422 -14.97 -17.77 -15.69
CA ASP A 422 -16.01 -18.01 -16.71
C ASP A 422 -17.37 -18.31 -16.04
N ALA A 423 -17.36 -19.07 -14.93
CA ALA A 423 -18.55 -19.32 -14.12
C ALA A 423 -19.10 -18.04 -13.47
N ALA A 424 -18.24 -17.14 -13.02
CA ALA A 424 -18.65 -15.91 -12.33
C ALA A 424 -19.09 -14.78 -13.27
N LEU A 425 -18.62 -14.78 -14.52
CA LEU A 425 -18.92 -13.71 -15.47
C LEU A 425 -20.42 -13.66 -15.84
N GLY A 426 -20.96 -12.44 -15.88
CA GLY A 426 -22.32 -12.13 -16.26
C GLY A 426 -22.40 -10.88 -17.15
N LYS A 427 -23.60 -10.29 -17.28
CA LYS A 427 -23.80 -9.04 -18.01
C LYS A 427 -23.49 -7.78 -17.19
N GLY A 428 -23.29 -7.92 -15.88
CA GLY A 428 -23.03 -6.82 -14.96
C GLY A 428 -21.55 -6.69 -14.58
N ARG A 429 -21.31 -5.92 -13.52
CA ARG A 429 -19.97 -5.77 -12.93
C ARG A 429 -19.71 -6.94 -11.96
N LEU A 430 -18.61 -7.65 -12.16
CA LEU A 430 -18.07 -8.65 -11.24
C LEU A 430 -16.98 -8.01 -10.38
N PHE A 431 -17.06 -8.15 -9.07
CA PHE A 431 -15.99 -7.72 -8.17
C PHE A 431 -15.08 -8.91 -7.84
N ALA A 432 -13.84 -8.81 -8.27
CA ALA A 432 -12.83 -9.84 -8.05
C ALA A 432 -11.93 -9.46 -6.86
N LEU A 433 -11.92 -10.30 -5.83
CA LEU A 433 -11.14 -10.14 -4.60
C LEU A 433 -10.04 -11.23 -4.53
N PRO A 434 -8.96 -11.10 -5.27
CA PRO A 434 -7.85 -12.05 -5.20
C PRO A 434 -6.86 -11.73 -4.08
N THR A 435 -6.19 -12.76 -3.54
CA THR A 435 -4.89 -12.61 -2.90
C THR A 435 -3.80 -12.35 -3.94
N TYR A 436 -2.56 -12.05 -3.51
CA TYR A 436 -1.53 -11.53 -4.41
C TYR A 436 -1.18 -12.49 -5.57
N THR A 437 -0.95 -13.77 -5.30
CA THR A 437 -0.62 -14.72 -6.38
C THR A 437 -1.82 -15.03 -7.27
N ALA A 438 -3.03 -15.06 -6.70
CA ALA A 438 -4.26 -15.19 -7.48
C ALA A 438 -4.49 -13.98 -8.40
N LEU A 439 -4.15 -12.76 -7.94
CA LEU A 439 -4.16 -11.56 -8.77
C LEU A 439 -3.24 -11.71 -9.98
N LEU A 440 -2.01 -12.20 -9.79
CA LEU A 440 -1.06 -12.40 -10.88
C LEU A 440 -1.58 -13.43 -11.90
N GLU A 441 -2.19 -14.52 -11.43
CA GLU A 441 -2.80 -15.52 -12.29
C GLU A 441 -3.99 -14.99 -13.07
N LEU A 442 -4.89 -14.26 -12.39
CA LEU A 442 -6.04 -13.61 -13.03
C LEU A 442 -5.59 -12.62 -14.11
N ARG A 443 -4.62 -11.75 -13.81
CA ARG A 443 -4.11 -10.79 -14.77
C ARG A 443 -3.44 -11.44 -15.97
N LYS A 444 -2.66 -12.52 -15.73
CA LYS A 444 -2.09 -13.30 -16.83
C LYS A 444 -3.19 -13.88 -17.71
N LEU A 445 -4.22 -14.48 -17.13
CA LEU A 445 -5.36 -15.02 -17.87
C LEU A 445 -6.06 -13.94 -18.73
N LEU A 446 -6.27 -12.74 -18.15
CA LEU A 446 -6.91 -11.62 -18.86
C LEU A 446 -6.01 -11.08 -19.98
N ALA A 447 -4.69 -11.05 -19.81
CA ALA A 447 -3.74 -10.69 -20.85
C ALA A 447 -3.69 -11.74 -21.97
N ASP A 448 -3.64 -13.03 -21.63
CA ASP A 448 -3.65 -14.14 -22.58
C ASP A 448 -4.96 -14.15 -23.41
N ARG A 449 -6.07 -13.65 -22.86
CA ARG A 449 -7.35 -13.43 -23.56
C ARG A 449 -7.41 -12.11 -24.36
N GLY A 450 -6.36 -11.28 -24.33
CA GLY A 450 -6.31 -9.99 -25.00
C GLY A 450 -7.17 -8.89 -24.37
N LEU A 451 -7.64 -9.08 -23.13
CA LEU A 451 -8.53 -8.17 -22.40
C LEU A 451 -7.77 -7.13 -21.56
N ALA A 452 -6.52 -7.38 -21.25
CA ALA A 452 -5.66 -6.49 -20.46
C ALA A 452 -4.24 -6.46 -21.03
N LYS A 453 -3.48 -5.40 -20.69
CA LYS A 453 -2.04 -5.35 -21.01
C LYS A 453 -1.28 -6.30 -20.06
N GLU A 454 -0.18 -6.88 -20.56
CA GLU A 454 0.73 -7.67 -19.71
C GLU A 454 1.22 -6.84 -18.51
N PHE A 455 1.29 -7.46 -17.34
CA PHE A 455 1.66 -6.83 -16.07
C PHE A 455 3.04 -6.15 -16.08
N TRP A 456 3.93 -6.60 -16.99
CA TRP A 456 5.36 -6.20 -17.03
C TRP A 456 5.71 -5.27 -18.21
N ARG A 457 4.76 -4.81 -18.99
CA ARG A 457 4.99 -3.91 -20.13
C ARG A 457 4.44 -2.53 -19.96
#